data_24befeb9cea9d6d8717a801ddbf465b9
#
_entry.id   24befeb9cea9d6d8717a801ddbf465b9
#
_cell.length_a   1.000
_cell.length_b   1.000
_cell.length_c   1.000
_cell.angle_alpha   90.00
_cell.angle_beta   90.00
_cell.angle_gamma   90.00
#
_symmetry.space_group_name_H-M   'P 1'
#
loop_
_entity.id
_entity.type
_entity.pdbx_description
1 polymer ?
#
loop_
_entity_poly.entity_id
_entity_poly.type
_entity_poly.pdbx_seq_one_letter_code
_entity_poly.pdbx_strand_id
1 'polypeptide(L)'
;MTPRFSVRTVPQFDRLLRRLTDQQPELPELYALVLNILETDPHNVSRRHNIVKLRSVGPGEGGQYRLALRRFCFRYDISGRDVVLYYCGLRREDTYR
;
A
#
# COMPACT_ATOMS: atom_id res chain seq x y z
N MET A 1 10.56 9.80 -15.52
CA MET A 1 10.99 10.19 -14.17
C MET A 1 11.51 8.97 -13.42
N THR A 2 12.66 9.09 -12.78
CA THR A 2 13.27 7.99 -12.08
C THR A 2 12.58 7.80 -10.72
N PRO A 3 12.11 6.59 -10.40
CA PRO A 3 11.54 6.32 -9.08
C PRO A 3 12.56 6.56 -7.98
N ARG A 4 12.12 7.11 -6.86
CA ARG A 4 12.99 7.35 -5.70
C ARG A 4 13.06 6.15 -4.77
N PHE A 5 12.03 5.34 -4.77
CA PHE A 5 11.90 4.23 -3.83
C PHE A 5 11.71 2.93 -4.59
N SER A 6 12.21 1.86 -4.00
CA SER A 6 11.97 0.51 -4.52
C SER A 6 10.80 -0.10 -3.77
N VAL A 7 9.83 -0.63 -4.49
CA VAL A 7 8.67 -1.26 -3.89
C VAL A 7 8.84 -2.76 -3.93
N ARG A 8 8.73 -3.38 -2.76
CA ARG A 8 8.83 -4.83 -2.62
C ARG A 8 7.56 -5.35 -1.94
N THR A 9 7.31 -6.63 -2.10
CA THR A 9 6.15 -7.28 -1.50
C THR A 9 6.59 -8.48 -0.69
N VAL A 10 5.75 -8.86 0.29
CA VAL A 10 5.95 -10.11 1.01
C VAL A 10 5.01 -11.17 0.43
N PRO A 11 5.31 -12.46 0.59
CA PRO A 11 4.47 -13.51 0.00
C PRO A 11 3.01 -13.42 0.40
N GLN A 12 2.71 -13.04 1.64
CA GLN A 12 1.34 -12.89 2.07
C GLN A 12 0.61 -11.81 1.28
N PHE A 13 1.29 -10.69 1.00
CA PHE A 13 0.71 -9.64 0.17
C PHE A 13 0.39 -10.16 -1.22
N ASP A 14 1.31 -10.91 -1.81
CA ASP A 14 1.10 -11.45 -3.16
C ASP A 14 -0.12 -12.35 -3.22
N ARG A 15 -0.34 -13.15 -2.18
CA ARG A 15 -1.52 -14.01 -2.11
C ARG A 15 -2.81 -13.20 -1.97
N LEU A 16 -2.77 -12.18 -1.11
CA LEU A 16 -3.92 -11.29 -0.93
C LEU A 16 -4.25 -10.55 -2.22
N LEU A 17 -3.24 -10.05 -2.90
CA LEU A 17 -3.42 -9.31 -4.15
C LEU A 17 -4.04 -10.21 -5.22
N ARG A 18 -3.57 -11.44 -5.33
CA ARG A 18 -4.11 -12.38 -6.31
C ARG A 18 -5.58 -12.68 -6.05
N ARG A 19 -5.90 -12.94 -4.78
CA ARG A 19 -7.28 -13.23 -4.40
C ARG A 19 -8.20 -12.03 -4.65
N LEU A 20 -7.71 -10.85 -4.28
CA LEU A 20 -8.50 -9.63 -4.45
C LEU A 20 -8.69 -9.31 -5.93
N THR A 21 -7.65 -9.53 -6.74
CA THR A 21 -7.74 -9.31 -8.18
C THR A 21 -8.81 -10.20 -8.82
N ASP A 22 -8.91 -11.45 -8.37
CA ASP A 22 -9.91 -12.37 -8.90
C ASP A 22 -11.33 -11.87 -8.63
N GLN A 23 -11.53 -11.16 -7.53
CA GLN A 23 -12.85 -10.64 -7.15
C GLN A 23 -13.11 -9.24 -7.69
N GLN A 24 -12.05 -8.49 -7.97
CA GLN A 24 -12.15 -7.07 -8.35
C GLN A 24 -11.35 -6.84 -9.63
N PRO A 25 -11.99 -6.96 -10.79
CA PRO A 25 -11.28 -6.87 -12.08
C PRO A 25 -10.56 -5.54 -12.33
N GLU A 26 -11.01 -4.46 -11.67
CA GLU A 26 -10.37 -3.15 -11.84
C GLU A 26 -9.06 -3.02 -11.07
N LEU A 27 -8.74 -3.97 -10.21
CA LEU A 27 -7.58 -3.83 -9.32
C LEU A 27 -6.23 -3.74 -10.04
N PRO A 28 -5.97 -4.49 -11.12
CA PRO A 28 -4.66 -4.39 -11.77
C PRO A 28 -4.29 -2.98 -12.23
N GLU A 29 -5.24 -2.25 -12.82
CA GLU A 29 -4.97 -0.87 -13.24
C GLU A 29 -4.74 0.03 -12.05
N LEU A 30 -5.53 -0.17 -11.00
CA LEU A 30 -5.41 0.60 -9.79
C LEU A 30 -4.08 0.32 -9.09
N TYR A 31 -3.65 -0.94 -9.09
CA TYR A 31 -2.39 -1.32 -8.48
C TYR A 31 -1.21 -0.65 -9.17
N ALA A 32 -1.28 -0.47 -10.48
CA ALA A 32 -0.24 0.26 -11.21
C ALA A 32 -0.12 1.70 -10.67
N LEU A 33 -1.25 2.33 -10.37
CA LEU A 33 -1.24 3.67 -9.76
C LEU A 33 -0.65 3.63 -8.35
N VAL A 34 -0.99 2.61 -7.57
CA VAL A 34 -0.44 2.45 -6.23
C VAL A 34 1.08 2.34 -6.29
N LEU A 35 1.61 1.53 -7.19
CA LEU A 35 3.05 1.38 -7.34
C LEU A 35 3.71 2.72 -7.69
N ASN A 36 3.10 3.49 -8.58
CA ASN A 36 3.64 4.79 -8.94
C ASN A 36 3.68 5.73 -7.73
N ILE A 37 2.60 5.76 -6.95
CA ILE A 37 2.55 6.60 -5.75
C ILE A 37 3.65 6.18 -4.77
N LEU A 38 3.80 4.88 -4.54
CA LEU A 38 4.76 4.39 -3.56
C LEU A 38 6.21 4.55 -4.03
N GLU A 39 6.44 4.55 -5.34
CA GLU A 39 7.78 4.77 -5.89
C GLU A 39 8.19 6.23 -5.85
N THR A 40 7.23 7.14 -5.84
CA THR A 40 7.52 8.57 -5.93
C THR A 40 7.23 9.34 -4.65
N ASP A 41 6.24 8.94 -3.85
CA ASP A 41 5.83 9.74 -2.70
C ASP A 41 5.22 8.90 -1.57
N PRO A 42 5.93 7.88 -1.06
CA PRO A 42 5.35 7.01 -0.03
C PRO A 42 5.15 7.70 1.31
N HIS A 43 5.84 8.82 1.56
CA HIS A 43 5.65 9.61 2.77
C HIS A 43 4.54 10.65 2.63
N ASN A 44 3.95 10.76 1.44
CA ASN A 44 2.90 11.74 1.16
C ASN A 44 3.36 13.18 1.41
N VAL A 45 4.58 13.49 0.99
CA VAL A 45 5.13 14.84 1.15
C VAL A 45 4.27 15.86 0.38
N SER A 46 3.75 15.45 -0.78
CA SER A 46 2.90 16.31 -1.60
C SER A 46 1.53 16.55 -0.98
N ARG A 47 1.10 15.69 -0.07
CA ARG A 47 -0.23 15.72 0.55
C ARG A 47 -1.37 15.52 -0.45
N ARG A 48 -1.07 14.93 -1.60
CA ARG A 48 -2.07 14.70 -2.63
C ARG A 48 -2.71 13.31 -2.54
N HIS A 49 -2.18 12.45 -1.66
CA HIS A 49 -2.65 11.07 -1.54
C HIS A 49 -3.33 10.85 -0.20
N ASN A 50 -4.21 9.87 -0.15
CA ASN A 50 -4.86 9.49 1.10
C ASN A 50 -3.99 8.47 1.82
N ILE A 51 -2.92 8.96 2.42
CA ILE A 51 -1.97 8.14 3.17
C ILE A 51 -1.93 8.63 4.61
N VAL A 52 -2.06 7.69 5.55
CA VAL A 52 -1.92 8.01 6.96
C VAL A 52 -0.91 7.06 7.60
N LYS A 53 -0.21 7.57 8.61
CA LYS A 53 0.68 6.72 9.40
C LYS A 53 -0.07 6.27 10.64
N LEU A 54 -0.12 4.96 10.84
CA LEU A 54 -0.87 4.35 11.94
C LEU A 54 -0.03 4.41 13.21
N ARG A 55 -0.59 4.99 14.27
CA ARG A 55 0.18 5.24 15.49
C ARG A 55 0.43 4.01 16.34
N SER A 56 -0.48 3.06 16.31
CA SER A 56 -0.41 1.89 17.18
C SER A 56 0.26 0.70 16.54
N VAL A 57 0.91 0.90 15.39
CA VAL A 57 1.57 -0.18 14.67
C VAL A 57 3.06 0.08 14.66
N GLY A 58 3.83 -0.92 15.12
CA GLY A 58 5.29 -0.85 15.08
C GLY A 58 5.84 -1.34 13.74
N PRO A 59 7.16 -1.14 13.53
CA PRO A 59 7.81 -1.65 12.32
C PRO A 59 7.65 -3.16 12.20
N GLY A 60 7.33 -3.63 11.01
CA GLY A 60 7.17 -5.06 10.76
C GLY A 60 5.86 -5.66 11.21
N GLU A 61 4.94 -4.83 11.70
CA GLU A 61 3.64 -5.32 12.20
C GLU A 61 2.53 -5.10 11.18
N GLY A 62 2.78 -5.46 9.93
CA GLY A 62 1.75 -5.40 8.90
C GLY A 62 1.60 -4.07 8.20
N GLY A 63 2.57 -3.18 8.37
CA GLY A 63 2.62 -1.90 7.68
C GLY A 63 2.17 -0.73 8.55
N GLN A 64 3.08 0.22 8.76
CA GLN A 64 2.80 1.41 9.55
C GLN A 64 2.03 2.47 8.78
N TYR A 65 2.03 2.40 7.43
CA TYR A 65 1.36 3.36 6.58
C TYR A 65 0.18 2.70 5.89
N ARG A 66 -0.87 3.47 5.68
CA ARG A 66 -2.07 3.00 4.98
C ARG A 66 -2.40 3.96 3.86
N LEU A 67 -2.39 3.45 2.64
CA LEU A 67 -2.81 4.18 1.45
C LEU A 67 -4.21 3.71 1.08
N ALA A 68 -5.16 4.64 1.00
CA ALA A 68 -6.50 4.35 0.53
C ALA A 68 -6.67 4.93 -0.86
N LEU A 69 -7.16 4.11 -1.79
CA LEU A 69 -7.40 4.53 -3.16
C LEU A 69 -8.69 3.88 -3.64
N ARG A 70 -9.71 4.71 -3.89
CA ARG A 70 -11.04 4.24 -4.23
C ARG A 70 -11.57 3.30 -3.14
N ARG A 71 -11.94 2.07 -3.51
CA ARG A 71 -12.51 1.11 -2.57
C ARG A 71 -11.47 0.27 -1.86
N PHE A 72 -10.19 0.50 -2.16
CA PHE A 72 -9.11 -0.37 -1.70
C PHE A 72 -8.20 0.34 -0.72
N CYS A 73 -7.52 -0.44 0.11
CA CYS A 73 -6.48 0.07 0.96
C CYS A 73 -5.27 -0.85 0.90
N PHE A 74 -4.09 -0.25 1.14
CA PHE A 74 -2.82 -0.94 1.09
C PHE A 74 -2.01 -0.52 2.31
N ARG A 75 -1.35 -1.49 2.94
CA ARG A 75 -0.51 -1.18 4.09
C ARG A 75 0.93 -1.51 3.77
N TYR A 76 1.83 -0.65 4.20
CA TYR A 76 3.23 -0.77 3.87
C TYR A 76 4.11 -0.13 4.93
N ASP A 77 5.37 -0.55 4.94
CA ASP A 77 6.42 0.10 5.72
C ASP A 77 7.41 0.77 4.79
N ILE A 78 8.14 1.75 5.32
CA ILE A 78 9.22 2.40 4.59
C ILE A 78 10.49 2.19 5.41
N SER A 79 11.53 1.66 4.77
CA SER A 79 12.83 1.49 5.38
C SER A 79 13.87 2.03 4.42
N GLY A 80 14.43 3.23 4.73
CA GLY A 80 15.34 3.88 3.80
C GLY A 80 14.65 4.18 2.50
N ARG A 81 15.12 3.56 1.42
CA ARG A 81 14.53 3.73 0.08
C ARG A 81 13.65 2.56 -0.32
N ASP A 82 13.39 1.64 0.59
CA ASP A 82 12.56 0.48 0.32
C ASP A 82 11.17 0.67 0.90
N VAL A 83 10.17 0.39 0.08
CA VAL A 83 8.77 0.33 0.51
C VAL A 83 8.37 -1.14 0.46
N VAL A 84 7.84 -1.66 1.56
CA VAL A 84 7.45 -3.06 1.65
C VAL A 84 5.94 -3.15 1.86
N LEU A 85 5.26 -3.75 0.90
CA LEU A 85 3.81 -3.93 0.96
C LEU A 85 3.47 -5.21 1.71
N TYR A 86 2.59 -5.09 2.71
CA TYR A 86 2.19 -6.21 3.56
C TYR A 86 0.74 -6.63 3.37
N TYR A 87 -0.15 -5.69 3.04
CA TYR A 87 -1.57 -5.97 3.04
C TYR A 87 -2.29 -5.17 1.97
N CYS A 88 -3.31 -5.77 1.36
CA CYS A 88 -4.28 -5.06 0.55
C CYS A 88 -5.66 -5.66 0.80
N GLY A 89 -6.69 -4.82 0.68
CA GLY A 89 -8.06 -5.26 0.89
C GLY A 89 -9.03 -4.15 0.55
N LEU A 90 -10.31 -4.43 0.78
CA LEU A 90 -11.34 -3.42 0.63
C LEU A 90 -11.36 -2.51 1.84
N ARG A 91 -11.55 -1.21 1.62
CA ARG A 91 -11.52 -0.22 2.71
C ARG A 91 -12.52 -0.54 3.82
N ARG A 92 -13.72 -0.98 3.44
CA ARG A 92 -14.75 -1.27 4.43
C ARG A 92 -14.44 -2.50 5.29
N GLU A 93 -13.49 -3.33 4.84
CA GLU A 93 -13.07 -4.52 5.58
C GLU A 93 -11.84 -4.26 6.43
N ASP A 94 -11.25 -3.08 6.29
CA ASP A 94 -10.10 -2.67 7.07
C ASP A 94 -10.61 -2.06 8.37
N THR A 95 -10.70 -2.89 9.41
CA THR A 95 -11.24 -2.45 10.70
C THR A 95 -10.19 -1.84 11.60
N TYR A 96 -8.98 -1.72 11.13
CA TYR A 96 -7.90 -1.17 11.93
C TYR A 96 -8.12 0.32 12.19
N ARG A 97 -7.88 0.75 13.41
CA ARG A 97 -8.07 2.14 13.82
C ARG A 97 -6.87 2.71 14.52
#